data_3e30546933208ad251a1413e05d345f1
#
_entry.id   3e30546933208ad251a1413e05d345f1
#
_cell.length_a   1.000
_cell.length_b   1.000
_cell.length_c   1.000
_cell.angle_alpha   90.00
_cell.angle_beta   90.00
_cell.angle_gamma   90.00
#
_symmetry.space_group_name_H-M   'P 1'
#
loop_
_entity.id
_entity.type
_entity.pdbx_description
1 polymer ?
#
loop_
_entity_poly.entity_id
_entity_poly.type
_entity_poly.pdbx_seq_one_letter_code
_entity_poly.pdbx_strand_id
1 'polypeptide(L)'
;ARRIVPKKPIVVYKGGKSQAGNRAAASHTGAMAGSFQIYEGFFRQARCIQASRFDSILELGKALTHFPPLKGSRIGIITEGGSWGVMLADCLSSQGFTVPEFSRPLQETLRDLEMPPRASTKNPVDTGAGRGTLSVQNRVSIIDALLCTDEVDAVIVHGYASIDSDSETTPGWLIEFQRHEEEVLRRAVPLMAQYEKPLLFCANASPFESTTLRNLIHDEIQVFTRLEDVVDALSAMRLYQHYRC
;
A
#
# COMPACT_ATOMS: atom_id res chain seq x y z
N ALA A 1 9.45 -11.84 -23.09
CA ALA A 1 8.44 -11.37 -22.15
C ALA A 1 7.15 -12.20 -22.22
N ARG A 2 6.44 -12.27 -23.36
CA ARG A 2 5.14 -12.95 -23.51
C ARG A 2 5.10 -14.40 -22.99
N ARG A 3 6.19 -15.17 -23.08
CA ARG A 3 6.29 -16.56 -22.55
C ARG A 3 6.54 -16.60 -21.05
N ILE A 4 7.04 -15.51 -20.45
CA ILE A 4 7.45 -15.44 -19.05
C ILE A 4 6.36 -14.79 -18.20
N VAL A 5 5.74 -13.70 -18.69
CA VAL A 5 4.78 -12.89 -17.93
C VAL A 5 3.62 -13.71 -17.33
N PRO A 6 3.05 -14.74 -18.01
CA PRO A 6 2.02 -15.57 -17.36
C PRO A 6 2.50 -16.33 -16.11
N LYS A 7 3.82 -16.54 -15.98
CA LYS A 7 4.44 -17.28 -14.87
C LYS A 7 5.09 -16.38 -13.82
N LYS A 8 5.69 -15.27 -14.29
CA LYS A 8 6.42 -14.31 -13.44
C LYS A 8 6.20 -12.90 -13.95
N PRO A 9 5.91 -11.92 -13.08
CA PRO A 9 5.80 -10.52 -13.50
C PRO A 9 7.14 -10.02 -14.03
N ILE A 10 7.08 -9.13 -15.01
CA ILE A 10 8.24 -8.39 -15.52
C ILE A 10 7.96 -6.91 -15.28
N VAL A 11 8.70 -6.30 -14.37
CA VAL A 11 8.67 -4.87 -14.13
C VAL A 11 9.77 -4.20 -14.93
N VAL A 12 9.44 -3.12 -15.62
CA VAL A 12 10.38 -2.39 -16.48
C VAL A 12 10.31 -0.90 -16.19
N TYR A 13 11.44 -0.24 -16.31
CA TYR A 13 11.53 1.21 -16.34
C TYR A 13 12.28 1.66 -17.59
N LYS A 14 11.80 2.71 -18.24
CA LYS A 14 12.47 3.30 -19.42
C LYS A 14 12.62 4.80 -19.20
N GLY A 15 13.87 5.23 -19.08
CA GLY A 15 14.24 6.64 -19.13
C GLY A 15 14.13 7.23 -20.54
N GLY A 16 14.29 8.56 -20.65
CA GLY A 16 14.22 9.26 -21.93
C GLY A 16 12.81 9.58 -22.42
N LYS A 17 11.86 9.82 -21.50
CA LYS A 17 10.49 10.25 -21.84
C LYS A 17 10.44 11.63 -22.48
N SER A 18 11.23 12.57 -21.97
CA SER A 18 11.31 13.93 -22.48
C SER A 18 12.33 14.05 -23.62
N GLN A 19 12.22 15.09 -24.42
CA GLN A 19 13.20 15.39 -25.46
C GLN A 19 14.62 15.56 -24.88
N ALA A 20 14.75 16.23 -23.73
CA ALA A 20 16.03 16.39 -23.05
C ALA A 20 16.59 15.04 -22.55
N GLY A 21 15.76 14.21 -21.93
CA GLY A 21 16.15 12.88 -21.47
C GLY A 21 16.56 11.96 -22.63
N ASN A 22 15.88 12.05 -23.77
CA ASN A 22 16.22 11.27 -24.95
C ASN A 22 17.56 11.69 -25.55
N ARG A 23 17.86 13.01 -25.61
CA ARG A 23 19.19 13.51 -26.02
C ARG A 23 20.30 13.04 -25.08
N ALA A 24 20.05 13.10 -23.75
CA ALA A 24 21.01 12.63 -22.76
C ALA A 24 21.27 11.11 -22.91
N ALA A 25 20.25 10.31 -23.12
CA ALA A 25 20.39 8.88 -23.34
C ALA A 25 21.19 8.57 -24.59
N ALA A 26 20.95 9.28 -25.70
CA ALA A 26 21.70 9.14 -26.96
C ALA A 26 23.20 9.46 -26.80
N SER A 27 23.54 10.50 -26.05
CA SER A 27 24.95 10.87 -25.79
C SER A 27 25.67 9.91 -24.86
N HIS A 28 24.95 9.25 -23.95
CA HIS A 28 25.55 8.35 -22.95
C HIS A 28 25.81 6.93 -23.50
N THR A 29 24.93 6.43 -24.34
CA THR A 29 25.00 5.04 -24.80
C THR A 29 25.51 4.87 -26.24
N GLY A 30 25.76 5.95 -26.93
CA GLY A 30 26.29 5.93 -28.33
C GLY A 30 25.38 5.28 -29.35
N ALA A 31 24.29 4.68 -28.95
CA ALA A 31 23.39 3.91 -29.82
C ALA A 31 21.92 4.15 -29.48
N MET A 32 21.17 4.42 -30.53
CA MET A 32 19.71 4.28 -30.61
C MET A 32 18.92 4.56 -29.32
N ALA A 33 18.81 5.82 -28.94
CA ALA A 33 17.74 6.27 -28.10
C ALA A 33 16.43 6.15 -28.91
N GLY A 34 15.86 4.96 -28.93
CA GLY A 34 14.58 4.72 -29.60
C GLY A 34 13.48 5.56 -28.96
N SER A 35 12.47 5.93 -29.74
CA SER A 35 11.32 6.70 -29.24
C SER A 35 10.71 6.03 -28.01
N PHE A 36 10.48 6.79 -26.95
CA PHE A 36 9.84 6.31 -25.74
C PHE A 36 8.49 5.64 -26.02
N GLN A 37 7.72 6.22 -26.96
CA GLN A 37 6.40 5.71 -27.37
C GLN A 37 6.49 4.30 -27.97
N ILE A 38 7.55 4.00 -28.73
CA ILE A 38 7.76 2.66 -29.28
C ILE A 38 8.03 1.65 -28.16
N TYR A 39 8.85 2.00 -27.17
CA TYR A 39 9.09 1.15 -26.01
C TYR A 39 7.83 0.95 -25.17
N GLU A 40 7.07 2.01 -24.94
CA GLU A 40 5.80 1.93 -24.21
C GLU A 40 4.80 0.97 -24.91
N GLY A 41 4.67 1.09 -26.23
CA GLY A 41 3.88 0.17 -27.03
C GLY A 41 4.38 -1.27 -26.94
N PHE A 42 5.71 -1.46 -27.00
CA PHE A 42 6.34 -2.77 -26.84
C PHE A 42 6.09 -3.38 -25.46
N PHE A 43 6.27 -2.62 -24.37
CA PHE A 43 6.02 -3.11 -23.02
C PHE A 43 4.56 -3.51 -22.80
N ARG A 44 3.65 -2.72 -23.34
CA ARG A 44 2.20 -3.02 -23.33
C ARG A 44 1.89 -4.32 -24.07
N GLN A 45 2.41 -4.48 -25.30
CA GLN A 45 2.26 -5.70 -26.09
C GLN A 45 2.93 -6.92 -25.44
N ALA A 46 4.06 -6.70 -24.76
CA ALA A 46 4.78 -7.74 -24.05
C ALA A 46 4.16 -8.10 -22.69
N ARG A 47 3.10 -7.37 -22.28
CA ARG A 47 2.44 -7.50 -20.98
C ARG A 47 3.38 -7.24 -19.78
N CYS A 48 4.36 -6.34 -19.97
CA CYS A 48 5.23 -5.90 -18.88
C CYS A 48 4.55 -4.82 -18.03
N ILE A 49 4.83 -4.83 -16.74
CA ILE A 49 4.43 -3.76 -15.82
C ILE A 49 5.44 -2.63 -15.94
N GLN A 50 5.00 -1.46 -16.36
CA GLN A 50 5.90 -0.32 -16.51
C GLN A 50 5.87 0.54 -15.23
N ALA A 51 7.03 0.66 -14.58
CA ALA A 51 7.22 1.55 -13.45
C ALA A 51 7.17 3.02 -13.92
N SER A 52 6.46 3.86 -13.19
CA SER A 52 6.35 5.30 -13.44
C SER A 52 7.66 6.03 -13.09
N ARG A 53 8.39 5.54 -12.06
CA ARG A 53 9.64 6.03 -11.55
C ARG A 53 10.66 4.91 -11.42
N PHE A 54 11.95 5.26 -11.45
CA PHE A 54 13.03 4.28 -11.30
C PHE A 54 13.04 3.63 -9.92
N ASP A 55 12.84 4.41 -8.88
CA ASP A 55 12.85 3.96 -7.48
C ASP A 55 11.67 3.03 -7.13
N SER A 56 10.55 3.10 -7.85
CA SER A 56 9.40 2.23 -7.63
C SER A 56 9.55 0.81 -8.18
N ILE A 57 10.61 0.49 -8.94
CA ILE A 57 10.79 -0.87 -9.52
C ILE A 57 10.80 -1.96 -8.46
N LEU A 58 11.54 -1.75 -7.37
CA LEU A 58 11.67 -2.73 -6.30
C LEU A 58 10.37 -2.88 -5.52
N GLU A 59 9.70 -1.76 -5.23
CA GLU A 59 8.40 -1.78 -4.54
C GLU A 59 7.34 -2.53 -5.34
N LEU A 60 7.26 -2.28 -6.64
CA LEU A 60 6.36 -3.00 -7.54
C LEU A 60 6.74 -4.49 -7.66
N GLY A 61 8.03 -4.81 -7.73
CA GLY A 61 8.52 -6.19 -7.76
C GLY A 61 8.11 -6.97 -6.52
N LYS A 62 8.32 -6.39 -5.34
CA LYS A 62 7.88 -6.95 -4.06
C LYS A 62 6.36 -7.12 -4.03
N ALA A 63 5.60 -6.07 -4.37
CA ALA A 63 4.15 -6.12 -4.35
C ALA A 63 3.57 -7.25 -5.22
N LEU A 64 4.15 -7.47 -6.40
CA LEU A 64 3.72 -8.51 -7.35
C LEU A 64 4.10 -9.94 -6.93
N THR A 65 4.97 -10.10 -5.93
CA THR A 65 5.48 -11.43 -5.50
C THR A 65 5.08 -11.80 -4.09
N HIS A 66 4.86 -10.82 -3.20
CA HIS A 66 4.59 -11.07 -1.78
C HIS A 66 3.10 -11.00 -1.42
N PHE A 67 2.32 -10.20 -2.15
CA PHE A 67 0.89 -10.10 -1.86
C PHE A 67 0.05 -11.14 -2.61
N PRO A 68 -1.06 -11.59 -2.02
CA PRO A 68 -2.08 -12.35 -2.73
C PRO A 68 -2.59 -11.60 -3.97
N PRO A 69 -3.10 -12.31 -4.99
CA PRO A 69 -3.67 -11.68 -6.19
C PRO A 69 -4.81 -10.72 -5.84
N LEU A 70 -4.79 -9.52 -6.42
CA LEU A 70 -5.89 -8.56 -6.28
C LEU A 70 -7.06 -8.98 -7.18
N LYS A 71 -8.19 -9.40 -6.58
CA LYS A 71 -9.32 -9.99 -7.29
C LYS A 71 -10.35 -8.96 -7.81
N GLY A 72 -10.26 -7.70 -7.36
CA GLY A 72 -11.21 -6.64 -7.73
C GLY A 72 -10.63 -5.24 -7.56
N SER A 73 -11.51 -4.24 -7.40
CA SER A 73 -11.11 -2.82 -7.31
C SER A 73 -11.64 -2.10 -6.08
N ARG A 74 -12.29 -2.79 -5.15
CA ARG A 74 -12.87 -2.21 -3.95
C ARG A 74 -11.83 -2.21 -2.83
N ILE A 75 -11.50 -1.05 -2.32
CA ILE A 75 -10.41 -0.89 -1.35
C ILE A 75 -10.98 -0.42 -0.01
N GLY A 76 -10.65 -1.16 1.05
CA GLY A 76 -10.85 -0.72 2.44
C GLY A 76 -9.64 0.09 2.91
N ILE A 77 -9.89 1.17 3.63
CA ILE A 77 -8.84 2.03 4.18
C ILE A 77 -9.03 2.11 5.69
N ILE A 78 -7.95 1.83 6.43
CA ILE A 78 -7.80 2.12 7.85
C ILE A 78 -6.71 3.19 7.98
N THR A 79 -6.97 4.25 8.72
CA THR A 79 -6.01 5.35 8.87
C THR A 79 -6.00 5.89 10.30
N GLU A 80 -4.82 6.33 10.75
CA GLU A 80 -4.62 7.05 12.02
C GLU A 80 -4.80 8.57 11.87
N GLY A 81 -5.54 9.00 10.85
CA GLY A 81 -5.87 10.42 10.63
C GLY A 81 -6.70 10.65 9.38
N GLY A 82 -7.83 11.34 9.55
CA GLY A 82 -8.84 11.53 8.51
C GLY A 82 -8.32 12.17 7.23
N SER A 83 -7.38 13.12 7.30
CA SER A 83 -6.78 13.77 6.11
C SER A 83 -6.07 12.78 5.20
N TRP A 84 -5.38 11.80 5.77
CA TRP A 84 -4.71 10.75 5.02
C TRP A 84 -5.70 9.82 4.33
N GLY A 85 -6.82 9.52 5.00
CA GLY A 85 -7.91 8.75 4.41
C GLY A 85 -8.51 9.45 3.19
N VAL A 86 -8.71 10.77 3.25
CA VAL A 86 -9.19 11.57 2.11
C VAL A 86 -8.19 11.51 0.95
N MET A 87 -6.90 11.76 1.20
CA MET A 87 -5.88 11.74 0.15
C MET A 87 -5.74 10.35 -0.50
N LEU A 88 -5.79 9.28 0.29
CA LEU A 88 -5.79 7.91 -0.24
C LEU A 88 -7.00 7.63 -1.11
N ALA A 89 -8.20 8.04 -0.67
CA ALA A 89 -9.42 7.85 -1.44
C ALA A 89 -9.37 8.58 -2.79
N ASP A 90 -8.86 9.81 -2.82
CA ASP A 90 -8.68 10.59 -4.04
C ASP A 90 -7.65 9.93 -4.98
N CYS A 91 -6.50 9.51 -4.45
CA CYS A 91 -5.47 8.82 -5.23
C CYS A 91 -6.00 7.50 -5.83
N LEU A 92 -6.69 6.69 -5.04
CA LEU A 92 -7.31 5.44 -5.50
C LEU A 92 -8.35 5.67 -6.59
N SER A 93 -9.25 6.64 -6.36
CA SER A 93 -10.30 6.98 -7.31
C SER A 93 -9.74 7.46 -8.66
N SER A 94 -8.65 8.23 -8.64
CA SER A 94 -7.97 8.69 -9.86
C SER A 94 -7.39 7.55 -10.71
N GLN A 95 -7.09 6.42 -10.08
CA GLN A 95 -6.58 5.20 -10.72
C GLN A 95 -7.69 4.16 -11.00
N GLY A 96 -8.96 4.52 -10.82
CA GLY A 96 -10.11 3.68 -11.11
C GLY A 96 -10.34 2.55 -10.09
N PHE A 97 -9.91 2.75 -8.84
CA PHE A 97 -10.36 1.98 -7.69
C PHE A 97 -11.60 2.62 -7.08
N THR A 98 -12.35 1.83 -6.33
CA THR A 98 -13.48 2.29 -5.54
C THR A 98 -13.19 2.17 -4.06
N VAL A 99 -13.64 3.15 -3.29
CA VAL A 99 -13.62 3.13 -1.83
C VAL A 99 -15.08 3.12 -1.38
N PRO A 100 -15.72 1.93 -1.28
CA PRO A 100 -17.15 1.83 -1.01
C PRO A 100 -17.46 2.25 0.43
N GLU A 101 -18.58 2.94 0.66
CA GLU A 101 -19.12 3.08 2.02
C GLU A 101 -19.53 1.70 2.53
N PHE A 102 -19.07 1.33 3.72
CA PHE A 102 -19.38 0.03 4.30
C PHE A 102 -20.85 -0.11 4.66
N SER A 103 -21.36 -1.33 4.56
CA SER A 103 -22.69 -1.67 5.00
C SER A 103 -22.90 -1.36 6.49
N ARG A 104 -24.15 -1.12 6.87
CA ARG A 104 -24.49 -0.84 8.26
C ARG A 104 -24.06 -1.94 9.23
N PRO A 105 -24.27 -3.23 8.92
CA PRO A 105 -23.78 -4.31 9.77
C PRO A 105 -22.26 -4.30 10.00
N LEU A 106 -21.47 -4.03 8.95
CA LEU A 106 -20.01 -3.94 9.10
C LEU A 106 -19.62 -2.73 9.97
N GLN A 107 -20.26 -1.57 9.76
CA GLN A 107 -20.03 -0.39 10.59
C GLN A 107 -20.36 -0.62 12.07
N GLU A 108 -21.43 -1.37 12.36
CA GLU A 108 -21.82 -1.77 13.73
C GLU A 108 -20.77 -2.72 14.32
N THR A 109 -20.36 -3.76 13.57
CA THR A 109 -19.25 -4.63 14.00
C THR A 109 -17.98 -3.86 14.34
N LEU A 110 -17.57 -2.90 13.50
CA LEU A 110 -16.42 -2.06 13.78
C LEU A 110 -16.62 -1.22 15.05
N ARG A 111 -17.83 -0.69 15.25
CA ARG A 111 -18.16 0.12 16.43
C ARG A 111 -18.03 -0.68 17.74
N ASP A 112 -18.42 -1.94 17.71
CA ASP A 112 -18.36 -2.86 18.86
C ASP A 112 -16.92 -3.24 19.24
N LEU A 113 -15.93 -2.97 18.38
CA LEU A 113 -14.51 -3.13 18.67
C LEU A 113 -13.92 -1.94 19.47
N GLU A 114 -14.73 -1.28 20.28
CA GLU A 114 -14.34 -0.14 21.14
C GLU A 114 -13.83 1.07 20.34
N MET A 115 -14.33 1.23 19.11
CA MET A 115 -14.02 2.42 18.33
C MET A 115 -14.49 3.68 19.05
N PRO A 116 -13.63 4.72 19.15
CA PRO A 116 -14.02 5.97 19.78
C PRO A 116 -15.28 6.57 19.13
N PRO A 117 -16.15 7.25 19.88
CA PRO A 117 -17.42 7.77 19.35
C PRO A 117 -17.26 8.70 18.15
N ARG A 118 -16.10 9.39 18.04
CA ARG A 118 -15.79 10.32 16.93
C ARG A 118 -15.08 9.64 15.76
N ALA A 119 -14.67 8.40 15.91
CA ALA A 119 -14.00 7.64 14.86
C ALA A 119 -14.98 7.29 13.74
N SER A 120 -14.54 7.40 12.49
CA SER A 120 -15.32 6.95 11.34
C SER A 120 -15.25 5.42 11.21
N THR A 121 -16.40 4.78 11.03
CA THR A 121 -16.50 3.35 10.68
C THR A 121 -16.95 3.13 9.24
N LYS A 122 -17.06 4.22 8.44
CA LYS A 122 -17.64 4.15 7.09
C LYS A 122 -16.68 3.55 6.05
N ASN A 123 -15.66 4.06 5.72
CA ASN A 123 -14.56 3.86 4.78
C ASN A 123 -14.26 5.23 4.13
N PRO A 124 -13.10 5.81 4.44
CA PRO A 124 -12.05 5.30 5.35
C PRO A 124 -12.48 5.13 6.80
N VAL A 125 -11.98 4.06 7.44
CA VAL A 125 -12.05 3.87 8.90
C VAL A 125 -10.97 4.74 9.53
N ASP A 126 -11.37 5.77 10.29
CA ASP A 126 -10.43 6.67 10.95
C ASP A 126 -10.30 6.31 12.44
N THR A 127 -9.19 5.69 12.81
CA THR A 127 -8.86 5.30 14.18
C THR A 127 -8.09 6.39 14.92
N GLY A 128 -7.70 7.47 14.24
CA GLY A 128 -6.85 8.51 14.81
C GLY A 128 -7.46 9.29 15.97
N ALA A 129 -8.79 9.38 16.02
CA ALA A 129 -9.52 9.97 17.15
C ALA A 129 -9.39 9.14 18.45
N GLY A 130 -8.93 7.90 18.35
CA GLY A 130 -8.72 6.95 19.45
C GLY A 130 -7.29 6.52 19.64
N ARG A 131 -6.34 7.27 19.12
CA ARG A 131 -4.92 7.00 19.27
C ARG A 131 -4.55 6.88 20.75
N GLY A 132 -4.23 5.72 21.23
CA GLY A 132 -3.95 5.44 22.65
C GLY A 132 -5.10 4.82 23.45
N THR A 133 -6.33 4.72 22.92
CA THR A 133 -7.45 4.03 23.59
C THR A 133 -7.69 2.64 23.04
N LEU A 134 -7.41 2.40 21.75
CA LEU A 134 -7.57 1.09 21.13
C LEU A 134 -6.42 0.16 21.49
N SER A 135 -6.75 -1.00 22.04
CA SER A 135 -5.79 -2.06 22.31
C SER A 135 -5.20 -2.63 21.02
N VAL A 136 -4.04 -3.29 21.12
CA VAL A 136 -3.45 -4.05 20.00
C VAL A 136 -4.47 -5.04 19.43
N GLN A 137 -5.19 -5.75 20.31
CA GLN A 137 -6.19 -6.73 19.88
C GLN A 137 -7.30 -6.08 19.05
N ASN A 138 -7.87 -4.95 19.51
CA ASN A 138 -8.95 -4.28 18.79
C ASN A 138 -8.48 -3.73 17.44
N ARG A 139 -7.25 -3.22 17.34
CA ARG A 139 -6.65 -2.78 16.07
C ARG A 139 -6.50 -3.93 15.07
N VAL A 140 -6.01 -5.07 15.54
CA VAL A 140 -5.92 -6.30 14.72
C VAL A 140 -7.31 -6.77 14.31
N SER A 141 -8.29 -6.74 15.22
CA SER A 141 -9.67 -7.15 14.94
C SER A 141 -10.37 -6.22 13.92
N ILE A 142 -10.05 -4.92 13.89
CA ILE A 142 -10.53 -4.00 12.86
C ILE A 142 -9.97 -4.41 11.48
N ILE A 143 -8.68 -4.73 11.39
CA ILE A 143 -8.05 -5.20 10.16
C ILE A 143 -8.68 -6.53 9.71
N ASP A 144 -8.85 -7.46 10.64
CA ASP A 144 -9.47 -8.77 10.41
C ASP A 144 -10.89 -8.63 9.87
N ALA A 145 -11.73 -7.80 10.49
CA ALA A 145 -13.10 -7.53 10.04
C ALA A 145 -13.15 -7.01 8.60
N LEU A 146 -12.23 -6.12 8.22
CA LEU A 146 -12.17 -5.60 6.85
C LEU A 146 -11.65 -6.63 5.85
N LEU A 147 -10.74 -7.50 6.23
CA LEU A 147 -10.28 -8.58 5.36
C LEU A 147 -11.32 -9.70 5.23
N CYS A 148 -12.09 -9.96 6.28
CA CYS A 148 -13.13 -10.98 6.30
C CYS A 148 -14.33 -10.65 5.40
N THR A 149 -14.72 -9.37 5.30
CA THR A 149 -15.91 -8.96 4.53
C THR A 149 -15.73 -9.12 3.02
N ASP A 150 -16.82 -9.42 2.30
CA ASP A 150 -16.85 -9.40 0.83
C ASP A 150 -17.02 -7.98 0.23
N GLU A 151 -17.06 -6.94 1.07
CA GLU A 151 -17.24 -5.57 0.61
C GLU A 151 -15.97 -4.96 0.00
N VAL A 152 -14.78 -5.53 0.30
CA VAL A 152 -13.48 -5.07 -0.22
C VAL A 152 -12.64 -6.21 -0.78
N ASP A 153 -11.77 -5.85 -1.71
CA ASP A 153 -10.86 -6.77 -2.41
C ASP A 153 -9.42 -6.65 -1.90
N ALA A 154 -9.09 -5.55 -1.22
CA ALA A 154 -7.83 -5.31 -0.51
C ALA A 154 -8.03 -4.30 0.62
N VAL A 155 -7.11 -4.27 1.57
CA VAL A 155 -7.10 -3.31 2.68
C VAL A 155 -5.78 -2.55 2.72
N ILE A 156 -5.86 -1.23 2.92
CA ILE A 156 -4.70 -0.38 3.22
C ILE A 156 -4.78 0.04 4.68
N VAL A 157 -3.68 -0.14 5.40
CA VAL A 157 -3.49 0.36 6.78
C VAL A 157 -2.44 1.46 6.75
N HIS A 158 -2.84 2.67 7.09
CA HIS A 158 -1.99 3.85 7.03
C HIS A 158 -1.78 4.49 8.40
N GLY A 159 -0.56 4.99 8.63
CA GLY A 159 -0.23 5.79 9.81
C GLY A 159 0.43 5.03 10.95
N TYR A 160 0.79 3.79 10.73
CA TYR A 160 1.61 2.97 11.63
C TYR A 160 3.10 3.09 11.26
N ALA A 161 3.97 2.61 12.15
CA ALA A 161 5.43 2.78 12.07
C ALA A 161 5.84 4.27 12.05
N SER A 162 5.37 4.99 13.05
CA SER A 162 5.62 6.42 13.24
C SER A 162 7.11 6.72 13.48
N ILE A 163 7.46 8.01 13.40
CA ILE A 163 8.78 8.53 13.74
C ILE A 163 9.11 8.19 15.19
N ASP A 164 10.33 7.72 15.46
CA ASP A 164 10.81 7.40 16.81
C ASP A 164 10.70 8.63 17.72
N SER A 165 10.22 8.40 18.93
CA SER A 165 10.02 9.44 19.92
C SER A 165 11.25 9.60 20.80
N ASP A 166 11.61 10.84 21.10
CA ASP A 166 12.54 11.13 22.19
C ASP A 166 11.86 10.87 23.53
N SER A 167 12.39 9.90 24.29
CA SER A 167 11.82 9.47 25.56
C SER A 167 11.81 10.55 26.65
N GLU A 168 12.62 11.61 26.50
CA GLU A 168 12.69 12.72 27.46
C GLU A 168 11.55 13.74 27.26
N THR A 169 11.10 13.92 26.04
CA THR A 169 10.13 14.97 25.67
C THR A 169 8.75 14.43 25.25
N THR A 170 8.65 13.13 24.97
CA THR A 170 7.44 12.52 24.45
C THR A 170 6.53 11.99 25.57
N PRO A 171 5.21 12.26 25.52
CA PRO A 171 4.26 11.70 26.46
C PRO A 171 4.31 10.16 26.49
N GLY A 172 4.26 9.57 27.69
CA GLY A 172 4.38 8.11 27.86
C GLY A 172 3.37 7.28 27.05
N TRP A 173 2.13 7.79 26.87
CA TRP A 173 1.09 7.14 26.07
C TRP A 173 1.47 7.04 24.58
N LEU A 174 2.23 8.01 24.06
CA LEU A 174 2.68 7.99 22.67
C LEU A 174 3.82 6.99 22.49
N ILE A 175 4.71 6.88 23.46
CA ILE A 175 5.78 5.85 23.47
C ILE A 175 5.16 4.45 23.51
N GLU A 176 4.16 4.25 24.35
CA GLU A 176 3.44 2.99 24.44
C GLU A 176 2.72 2.65 23.13
N PHE A 177 2.05 3.64 22.54
CA PHE A 177 1.41 3.50 21.22
C PHE A 177 2.42 3.03 20.16
N GLN A 178 3.60 3.63 20.07
CA GLN A 178 4.64 3.26 19.11
C GLN A 178 5.15 1.83 19.31
N ARG A 179 5.28 1.39 20.55
CA ARG A 179 5.65 -0.01 20.86
C ARG A 179 4.61 -1.01 20.35
N HIS A 180 3.34 -0.62 20.38
CA HIS A 180 2.25 -1.47 19.91
C HIS A 180 2.09 -1.47 18.39
N GLU A 181 2.57 -0.45 17.70
CA GLU A 181 2.44 -0.36 16.22
C GLU A 181 3.06 -1.57 15.52
N GLU A 182 4.28 -1.94 15.88
CA GLU A 182 4.98 -3.10 15.30
C GLU A 182 4.22 -4.40 15.58
N GLU A 183 3.73 -4.58 16.80
CA GLU A 183 2.96 -5.76 17.17
C GLU A 183 1.67 -5.89 16.35
N VAL A 184 0.92 -4.78 16.16
CA VAL A 184 -0.30 -4.78 15.33
C VAL A 184 0.02 -5.22 13.91
N LEU A 185 1.03 -4.62 13.28
CA LEU A 185 1.39 -4.93 11.90
C LEU A 185 1.85 -6.38 11.74
N ARG A 186 2.69 -6.89 12.65
CA ARG A 186 3.15 -8.28 12.65
C ARG A 186 2.00 -9.27 12.81
N ARG A 187 1.06 -9.01 13.69
CA ARG A 187 -0.11 -9.86 13.93
C ARG A 187 -1.10 -9.81 12.77
N ALA A 188 -1.13 -8.73 12.01
CA ALA A 188 -2.00 -8.59 10.85
C ALA A 188 -1.47 -9.30 9.58
N VAL A 189 -0.14 -9.44 9.43
CA VAL A 189 0.46 -10.08 8.23
C VAL A 189 -0.13 -11.46 7.89
N PRO A 190 -0.30 -12.39 8.83
CA PRO A 190 -0.88 -13.70 8.53
C PRO A 190 -2.31 -13.67 7.98
N LEU A 191 -3.08 -12.61 8.27
CA LEU A 191 -4.45 -12.46 7.80
C LEU A 191 -4.53 -12.36 6.26
N MET A 192 -3.47 -11.88 5.61
CA MET A 192 -3.40 -11.88 4.13
C MET A 192 -3.54 -13.29 3.54
N ALA A 193 -2.86 -14.25 4.13
CA ALA A 193 -2.93 -15.64 3.67
C ALA A 193 -4.27 -16.28 4.05
N GLN A 194 -4.80 -15.97 5.22
CA GLN A 194 -6.08 -16.49 5.70
C GLN A 194 -7.25 -16.09 4.79
N TYR A 195 -7.27 -14.82 4.34
CA TYR A 195 -8.38 -14.29 3.53
C TYR A 195 -8.05 -14.21 2.02
N GLU A 196 -6.83 -14.56 1.64
CA GLU A 196 -6.33 -14.42 0.25
C GLU A 196 -6.57 -13.00 -0.32
N LYS A 197 -6.43 -11.98 0.52
CA LYS A 197 -6.60 -10.57 0.15
C LYS A 197 -5.33 -9.78 0.45
N PRO A 198 -4.92 -8.85 -0.43
CA PRO A 198 -3.80 -7.96 -0.17
C PRO A 198 -4.08 -7.05 1.04
N LEU A 199 -3.11 -6.97 1.96
CA LEU A 199 -3.06 -6.05 3.08
C LEU A 199 -1.79 -5.20 2.93
N LEU A 200 -1.93 -3.93 2.59
CA LEU A 200 -0.82 -3.04 2.32
C LEU A 200 -0.63 -2.08 3.48
N PHE A 201 0.59 -1.99 3.99
CA PHE A 201 0.96 -1.05 5.04
C PHE A 201 1.60 0.20 4.44
N CYS A 202 1.20 1.37 4.94
CA CYS A 202 1.77 2.65 4.54
C CYS A 202 2.11 3.49 5.78
N ALA A 203 3.37 3.88 5.90
CA ALA A 203 3.90 4.71 6.99
C ALA A 203 4.09 6.16 6.54
N ASN A 204 4.12 7.06 7.52
CA ASN A 204 4.46 8.49 7.31
C ASN A 204 5.92 8.82 7.66
N ALA A 205 6.72 7.80 7.95
CA ALA A 205 8.11 7.93 8.33
C ALA A 205 9.02 7.27 7.29
N SER A 206 10.27 7.67 7.27
CA SER A 206 11.32 6.97 6.54
C SER A 206 11.99 5.91 7.43
N PRO A 207 12.71 4.93 6.85
CA PRO A 207 13.49 3.98 7.63
C PRO A 207 14.61 4.63 8.48
N PHE A 208 14.99 5.88 8.20
CA PHE A 208 15.95 6.62 9.01
C PHE A 208 15.32 7.20 10.29
N GLU A 209 14.01 7.39 10.29
CA GLU A 209 13.25 8.04 11.36
C GLU A 209 12.44 7.08 12.23
N SER A 210 12.26 5.82 11.79
CA SER A 210 11.44 4.84 12.49
C SER A 210 12.16 3.51 12.68
N THR A 211 12.38 3.13 13.92
CA THR A 211 12.92 1.81 14.30
C THR A 211 11.93 0.70 13.93
N THR A 212 10.64 0.89 14.18
CA THR A 212 9.59 -0.04 13.78
C THR A 212 9.64 -0.32 12.27
N LEU A 213 9.76 0.73 11.46
CA LEU A 213 9.83 0.55 10.00
C LEU A 213 11.10 -0.23 9.58
N ARG A 214 12.25 0.05 10.21
CA ARG A 214 13.48 -0.72 9.95
C ARG A 214 13.32 -2.19 10.29
N ASN A 215 12.72 -2.50 11.45
CA ASN A 215 12.49 -3.88 11.88
C ASN A 215 11.56 -4.63 10.93
N LEU A 216 10.47 -4.01 10.50
CA LEU A 216 9.53 -4.60 9.55
C LEU A 216 10.20 -4.88 8.20
N ILE A 217 10.98 -3.92 7.67
CA ILE A 217 11.73 -4.10 6.43
C ILE A 217 12.79 -5.20 6.54
N HIS A 218 13.49 -5.28 7.69
CA HIS A 218 14.47 -6.34 7.96
C HIS A 218 13.83 -7.73 7.91
N ASP A 219 12.60 -7.84 8.38
CA ASP A 219 11.84 -9.10 8.39
C ASP A 219 11.00 -9.29 7.11
N GLU A 220 11.37 -8.59 6.04
CA GLU A 220 10.77 -8.69 4.71
C GLU A 220 9.28 -8.31 4.64
N ILE A 221 8.75 -7.63 5.66
CA ILE A 221 7.40 -7.07 5.65
C ILE A 221 7.43 -5.77 4.83
N GLN A 222 6.71 -5.74 3.73
CA GLN A 222 6.67 -4.55 2.89
C GLN A 222 5.80 -3.47 3.52
N VAL A 223 6.42 -2.31 3.76
CA VAL A 223 5.74 -1.09 4.18
C VAL A 223 6.08 0.01 3.18
N PHE A 224 5.07 0.62 2.62
CA PHE A 224 5.23 1.77 1.72
C PHE A 224 5.41 3.05 2.54
N THR A 225 6.19 3.99 2.03
CA THR A 225 6.41 5.29 2.70
C THR A 225 5.79 6.47 1.95
N ARG A 226 5.06 6.17 0.87
CA ARG A 226 4.35 7.15 0.05
C ARG A 226 3.01 6.59 -0.38
N LEU A 227 1.97 7.44 -0.37
CA LEU A 227 0.62 7.03 -0.78
C LEU A 227 0.57 6.60 -2.24
N GLU A 228 1.29 7.31 -3.10
CA GLU A 228 1.33 7.01 -4.54
C GLU A 228 1.91 5.63 -4.80
N ASP A 229 2.89 5.17 -4.01
CA ASP A 229 3.52 3.87 -4.19
C ASP A 229 2.56 2.72 -3.83
N VAL A 230 1.71 2.90 -2.83
CA VAL A 230 0.63 1.96 -2.49
C VAL A 230 -0.35 1.83 -3.66
N VAL A 231 -0.75 2.96 -4.23
CA VAL A 231 -1.72 2.99 -5.35
C VAL A 231 -1.10 2.45 -6.63
N ASP A 232 0.18 2.77 -6.91
CA ASP A 232 0.94 2.20 -8.03
C ASP A 232 1.07 0.67 -7.88
N ALA A 233 1.32 0.17 -6.65
CA ALA A 233 1.39 -1.26 -6.37
C ALA A 233 0.06 -1.97 -6.64
N LEU A 234 -1.06 -1.44 -6.14
CA LEU A 234 -2.39 -1.98 -6.42
C LEU A 234 -2.72 -1.95 -7.92
N SER A 235 -2.37 -0.86 -8.61
CA SER A 235 -2.55 -0.73 -10.06
C SER A 235 -1.74 -1.77 -10.84
N ALA A 236 -0.50 -2.01 -10.43
CA ALA A 236 0.36 -3.03 -11.00
C ALA A 236 -0.19 -4.44 -10.75
N MET A 237 -0.68 -4.73 -9.54
CA MET A 237 -1.28 -6.01 -9.18
C MET A 237 -2.54 -6.29 -10.01
N ARG A 238 -3.44 -5.29 -10.16
CA ARG A 238 -4.64 -5.39 -11.00
C ARG A 238 -4.29 -5.63 -12.47
N LEU A 239 -3.32 -4.89 -13.00
CA LEU A 239 -2.86 -5.04 -14.38
C LEU A 239 -2.22 -6.42 -14.59
N TYR A 240 -1.40 -6.88 -13.65
CA TYR A 240 -0.76 -8.19 -13.75
C TYR A 240 -1.78 -9.33 -13.69
N GLN A 241 -2.79 -9.22 -12.85
CA GLN A 241 -3.88 -10.20 -12.81
C GLN A 241 -4.58 -10.32 -14.18
N HIS A 242 -4.85 -9.18 -14.84
CA HIS A 242 -5.38 -9.18 -16.21
C HIS A 242 -4.42 -9.81 -17.23
N TYR A 243 -3.10 -9.74 -17.01
CA TYR A 243 -2.12 -10.32 -17.92
C TYR A 243 -1.92 -11.82 -17.76
N ARG A 244 -2.29 -12.37 -16.60
CA ARG A 244 -2.21 -13.82 -16.33
C ARG A 244 -3.40 -14.60 -16.91
N CYS A 245 -4.54 -13.94 -17.05
CA CYS A 245 -5.72 -14.49 -17.75
C CYS A 245 -5.55 -14.38 -19.26
#